data_e862a335c120709f369192d492d270fb
#
_entry.id   e862a335c120709f369192d492d270fb
#
_cell.length_a   1.000
_cell.length_b   1.000
_cell.length_c   1.000
_cell.angle_alpha   90.00
_cell.angle_beta   90.00
_cell.angle_gamma   90.00
#
_symmetry.space_group_name_H-M   'P 1'
#
loop_
_entity.id
_entity.type
_entity.pdbx_description
1 polymer ?
#
loop_
_entity_poly.entity_id
_entity_poly.type
_entity_poly.pdbx_seq_one_letter_code
_entity_poly.pdbx_strand_id
1 'polypeptide(L)'
;MASSKFRIFFASDIHGSEICFRKFINAADFYKAQILILGGDITGKFLVPIFEKGGAYEASFMNEKHLFNSADELEKFMQKLRDQGFYPYITTAEEWDELCRDEGRMLSVFNEVMRESVERWIRLAESRLKGKSVKCYVMPGNDDSYAIDDVLSSSDVILNVNEKVIEVDEGVQMISLGYANMTPWRCPRDLQEEELEKKIDELVSMAEKGSDLIFNIHVPPYDSGIDSAPELDEHMRPKLGPGGQVMLAPVGSKAVRKAIEVYQPILSLHGHVHEARGFAKIGRSLCLNPGSEYLEGILRGVLVQVDNRKVRDFIFTSG
;
A
#
# COMPACT_ATOMS: atom_id res chain seq x y z
N MET A 1 -22.97 -24.55 14.86
CA MET A 1 -21.80 -23.70 14.64
C MET A 1 -22.24 -22.25 14.77
N ALA A 2 -21.57 -21.44 15.59
CA ALA A 2 -21.91 -20.02 15.70
C ALA A 2 -21.67 -19.36 14.35
N SER A 3 -22.59 -18.50 13.89
CA SER A 3 -22.42 -17.72 12.65
C SER A 3 -21.21 -16.81 12.83
N SER A 4 -20.17 -17.04 12.05
CA SER A 4 -18.97 -16.20 12.02
C SER A 4 -19.30 -14.94 11.21
N LYS A 5 -19.27 -13.79 11.89
CA LYS A 5 -19.52 -12.47 11.27
C LYS A 5 -18.40 -11.52 11.65
N PHE A 6 -17.68 -11.00 10.64
CA PHE A 6 -16.60 -10.05 10.85
C PHE A 6 -16.57 -8.97 9.76
N ARG A 7 -15.92 -7.87 10.07
CA ARG A 7 -15.68 -6.76 9.16
C ARG A 7 -14.19 -6.60 8.89
N ILE A 8 -13.86 -6.47 7.64
CA ILE A 8 -12.52 -6.11 7.15
C ILE A 8 -12.56 -4.65 6.72
N PHE A 9 -11.61 -3.86 7.18
CA PHE A 9 -11.28 -2.59 6.55
C PHE A 9 -9.99 -2.77 5.77
N PHE A 10 -10.08 -2.57 4.47
CA PHE A 10 -8.97 -2.69 3.54
C PHE A 10 -8.60 -1.32 2.97
N ALA A 11 -7.30 -1.02 2.93
CA ALA A 11 -6.71 0.11 2.22
C ALA A 11 -5.40 -0.34 1.58
N SER A 12 -4.88 0.42 0.62
CA SER A 12 -3.62 0.18 -0.07
C SER A 12 -3.01 1.51 -0.51
N ASP A 13 -1.75 1.49 -0.97
CA ASP A 13 -1.10 2.59 -1.69
C ASP A 13 -1.11 3.90 -0.91
N ILE A 14 -0.68 3.87 0.35
CA ILE A 14 -0.58 5.07 1.19
C ILE A 14 0.75 5.81 1.06
N HIS A 15 1.74 5.19 0.40
CA HIS A 15 3.02 5.76 -0.01
C HIS A 15 3.65 6.72 1.01
N GLY A 16 3.84 6.25 2.24
CA GLY A 16 4.50 7.03 3.30
C GLY A 16 3.61 8.06 4.00
N SER A 17 2.34 8.22 3.62
CA SER A 17 1.45 9.20 4.22
C SER A 17 1.10 8.88 5.68
N GLU A 18 1.67 9.63 6.62
CA GLU A 18 1.41 9.43 8.05
C GLU A 18 -0.06 9.70 8.42
N ILE A 19 -0.70 10.66 7.78
CA ILE A 19 -2.11 10.92 8.04
C ILE A 19 -3.00 9.78 7.55
N CYS A 20 -2.69 9.19 6.38
CA CYS A 20 -3.41 8.02 5.87
C CYS A 20 -3.20 6.82 6.77
N PHE A 21 -1.96 6.55 7.21
CA PHE A 21 -1.71 5.46 8.14
C PHE A 21 -2.45 5.64 9.48
N ARG A 22 -2.46 6.85 10.03
CA ARG A 22 -3.21 7.18 11.25
C ARG A 22 -4.71 6.94 11.10
N LYS A 23 -5.27 7.34 9.95
CA LYS A 23 -6.68 7.08 9.60
C LYS A 23 -6.95 5.59 9.44
N PHE A 24 -6.03 4.84 8.83
CA PHE A 24 -6.11 3.38 8.68
C PHE A 24 -6.21 2.68 10.07
N ILE A 25 -5.34 3.03 10.99
CA ILE A 25 -5.39 2.46 12.36
C ILE A 25 -6.69 2.84 13.08
N ASN A 26 -7.14 4.09 12.93
CA ASN A 26 -8.38 4.56 13.56
C ASN A 26 -9.65 3.94 12.94
N ALA A 27 -9.57 3.38 11.74
CA ALA A 27 -10.68 2.70 11.08
C ALA A 27 -11.21 1.51 11.89
N ALA A 28 -10.36 0.87 12.71
CA ALA A 28 -10.78 -0.20 13.62
C ALA A 28 -11.94 0.24 14.53
N ASP A 29 -11.78 1.37 15.20
CA ASP A 29 -12.80 1.90 16.11
C ASP A 29 -13.95 2.57 15.34
N PHE A 30 -13.63 3.35 14.31
CA PHE A 30 -14.61 4.14 13.57
C PHE A 30 -15.63 3.25 12.84
N TYR A 31 -15.15 2.21 12.14
CA TYR A 31 -16.00 1.28 11.38
C TYR A 31 -16.33 0.01 12.17
N LYS A 32 -15.83 -0.13 13.40
CA LYS A 32 -15.92 -1.35 14.18
C LYS A 32 -15.41 -2.56 13.40
N ALA A 33 -14.26 -2.41 12.73
CA ALA A 33 -13.61 -3.46 11.98
C ALA A 33 -12.79 -4.34 12.91
N GLN A 34 -12.97 -5.65 12.81
CA GLN A 34 -12.17 -6.63 13.54
C GLN A 34 -10.82 -6.90 12.86
N ILE A 35 -10.75 -6.60 11.58
CA ILE A 35 -9.57 -6.88 10.75
C ILE A 35 -9.25 -5.63 9.95
N LEU A 36 -8.00 -5.18 10.08
CA LEU A 36 -7.40 -4.15 9.24
C LEU A 36 -6.42 -4.80 8.27
N ILE A 37 -6.48 -4.45 7.00
CA ILE A 37 -5.54 -4.95 5.97
C ILE A 37 -4.99 -3.75 5.19
N LEU A 38 -3.66 -3.60 5.19
CA LEU A 38 -2.95 -2.64 4.33
C LEU A 38 -2.23 -3.41 3.23
N GLY A 39 -2.71 -3.25 2.00
CA GLY A 39 -2.49 -4.14 0.87
C GLY A 39 -1.29 -3.80 -0.03
N GLY A 40 -0.29 -3.11 0.49
CA GLY A 40 0.95 -2.81 -0.25
C GLY A 40 1.16 -1.34 -0.56
N ASP A 41 2.34 -1.03 -1.11
CA ASP A 41 2.83 0.31 -1.43
C ASP A 41 2.67 1.27 -0.25
N ILE A 42 3.30 0.84 0.86
CA ILE A 42 3.13 1.50 2.15
C ILE A 42 4.12 2.64 2.36
N THR A 43 5.30 2.61 1.71
CA THR A 43 6.39 3.57 1.93
C THR A 43 6.39 4.71 0.91
N GLY A 44 6.95 5.86 1.30
CA GLY A 44 7.10 7.03 0.44
C GLY A 44 8.27 6.90 -0.52
N LYS A 45 8.32 7.80 -1.50
CA LYS A 45 9.23 7.69 -2.65
C LYS A 45 10.34 8.73 -2.69
N PHE A 46 10.27 9.80 -1.88
CA PHE A 46 11.15 10.95 -2.04
C PHE A 46 11.63 11.51 -0.71
N LEU A 47 12.94 11.82 -0.65
CA LEU A 47 13.52 12.69 0.35
C LEU A 47 13.29 14.15 -0.04
N VAL A 48 12.95 15.00 0.94
CA VAL A 48 12.89 16.45 0.76
C VAL A 48 13.99 17.07 1.62
N PRO A 49 15.06 17.61 1.01
CA PRO A 49 16.13 18.22 1.77
C PRO A 49 15.67 19.52 2.43
N ILE A 50 16.07 19.68 3.66
CA ILE A 50 15.88 20.89 4.47
C ILE A 50 17.27 21.36 4.89
N PHE A 51 17.69 22.50 4.35
CA PHE A 51 19.05 22.99 4.53
C PHE A 51 19.16 23.84 5.79
N GLU A 52 20.10 23.46 6.67
CA GLU A 52 20.48 24.29 7.81
C GLU A 52 21.43 25.40 7.35
N LYS A 53 21.12 26.63 7.69
CA LYS A 53 21.89 27.81 7.27
C LYS A 53 21.89 28.90 8.34
N GLY A 54 22.99 29.00 9.07
CA GLY A 54 23.17 30.11 10.03
C GLY A 54 22.15 30.19 11.16
N GLY A 55 21.62 29.03 11.62
CA GLY A 55 20.61 28.94 12.67
C GLY A 55 19.17 29.06 12.19
N ALA A 56 18.95 29.16 10.87
CA ALA A 56 17.66 29.09 10.21
C ALA A 56 17.64 27.85 9.30
N TYR A 57 16.45 27.47 8.81
CA TYR A 57 16.28 26.38 7.88
C TYR A 57 15.59 26.85 6.60
N GLU A 58 15.99 26.31 5.47
CA GLU A 58 15.32 26.55 4.19
C GLU A 58 15.01 25.24 3.45
N ALA A 59 13.89 25.20 2.75
CA ALA A 59 13.53 24.07 1.88
C ALA A 59 12.87 24.59 0.60
N SER A 60 13.00 23.81 -0.47
CA SER A 60 12.24 24.00 -1.71
C SER A 60 11.30 22.81 -1.90
N PHE A 61 10.00 23.06 -1.98
CA PHE A 61 9.00 22.03 -2.16
C PHE A 61 7.86 22.52 -3.05
N MET A 62 7.48 21.74 -4.07
CA MET A 62 6.42 22.07 -5.05
C MET A 62 6.62 23.46 -5.70
N ASN A 63 7.86 23.80 -6.07
CA ASN A 63 8.27 25.10 -6.63
C ASN A 63 8.13 26.31 -5.69
N GLU A 64 7.86 26.07 -4.41
CA GLU A 64 7.83 27.11 -3.38
C GLU A 64 9.08 27.05 -2.50
N LYS A 65 9.61 28.21 -2.12
CA LYS A 65 10.69 28.32 -1.14
C LYS A 65 10.11 28.61 0.24
N HIS A 66 10.56 27.84 1.22
CA HIS A 66 10.17 27.95 2.61
C HIS A 66 11.38 28.34 3.46
N LEU A 67 11.20 29.30 4.36
CA LEU A 67 12.21 29.73 5.34
C LEU A 67 11.63 29.56 6.74
N PHE A 68 12.38 28.97 7.64
CA PHE A 68 11.94 28.67 9.00
C PHE A 68 12.93 29.29 9.99
N ASN A 69 12.44 30.16 10.86
CA ASN A 69 13.23 30.82 11.89
C ASN A 69 12.95 30.26 13.29
N SER A 70 12.05 29.29 13.39
CA SER A 70 11.73 28.61 14.64
C SER A 70 11.59 27.11 14.45
N ALA A 71 11.89 26.36 15.51
CA ALA A 71 11.73 24.91 15.52
C ALA A 71 10.26 24.46 15.31
N ASP A 72 9.29 25.26 15.80
CA ASP A 72 7.87 24.96 15.66
C ASP A 72 7.39 25.09 14.20
N GLU A 73 7.84 26.11 13.47
CA GLU A 73 7.53 26.27 12.03
C GLU A 73 8.15 25.13 11.20
N LEU A 74 9.40 24.79 11.50
CA LEU A 74 10.09 23.67 10.86
C LEU A 74 9.37 22.35 11.10
N GLU A 75 9.00 22.04 12.35
CA GLU A 75 8.31 20.79 12.67
C GLU A 75 6.92 20.70 12.01
N LYS A 76 6.17 21.78 11.94
CA LYS A 76 4.90 21.83 11.21
C LYS A 76 5.09 21.53 9.71
N PHE A 77 6.15 22.05 9.12
CA PHE A 77 6.46 21.79 7.72
C PHE A 77 6.88 20.33 7.51
N MET A 78 7.76 19.80 8.35
CA MET A 78 8.16 18.39 8.29
C MET A 78 6.96 17.46 8.48
N GLN A 79 6.03 17.81 9.40
CA GLN A 79 4.81 17.03 9.56
C GLN A 79 3.91 17.09 8.31
N LYS A 80 3.81 18.24 7.66
CA LYS A 80 3.09 18.36 6.39
C LYS A 80 3.69 17.47 5.31
N LEU A 81 5.02 17.41 5.21
CA LEU A 81 5.71 16.53 4.28
C LEU A 81 5.40 15.06 4.58
N ARG A 82 5.52 14.64 5.84
CA ARG A 82 5.20 13.28 6.27
C ARG A 82 3.74 12.90 6.01
N ASP A 83 2.81 13.83 6.22
CA ASP A 83 1.39 13.61 5.96
C ASP A 83 1.08 13.39 4.46
N GLN A 84 1.94 13.92 3.57
CA GLN A 84 1.86 13.74 2.11
C GLN A 84 2.74 12.60 1.58
N GLY A 85 3.41 11.83 2.44
CA GLY A 85 4.23 10.70 2.05
C GLY A 85 5.67 11.05 1.66
N PHE A 86 6.12 12.27 1.92
CA PHE A 86 7.51 12.67 1.72
C PHE A 86 8.33 12.50 3.00
N TYR A 87 9.62 12.27 2.84
CA TYR A 87 10.55 12.14 3.95
C TYR A 87 11.38 13.43 4.11
N PRO A 88 11.13 14.25 5.15
CA PRO A 88 11.97 15.41 5.43
C PRO A 88 13.36 14.94 5.87
N TYR A 89 14.40 15.54 5.29
CA TYR A 89 15.79 15.24 5.60
C TYR A 89 16.58 16.53 5.86
N ILE A 90 16.97 16.75 7.12
CA ILE A 90 17.76 17.92 7.51
C ILE A 90 19.22 17.65 7.15
N THR A 91 19.84 18.57 6.42
CA THR A 91 21.19 18.43 5.89
C THR A 91 21.82 19.80 5.61
N THR A 92 23.07 19.84 5.18
CA THR A 92 23.70 21.03 4.59
C THR A 92 23.68 20.95 3.07
N ALA A 93 23.94 22.08 2.40
CA ALA A 93 24.01 22.08 0.93
C ALA A 93 25.18 21.20 0.42
N GLU A 94 26.30 21.24 1.13
CA GLU A 94 27.50 20.49 0.80
C GLU A 94 27.26 18.97 0.96
N GLU A 95 26.67 18.55 2.08
CA GLU A 95 26.34 17.14 2.33
C GLU A 95 25.30 16.60 1.33
N TRP A 96 24.31 17.42 0.98
CA TRP A 96 23.31 17.05 -0.02
C TRP A 96 23.93 16.88 -1.41
N ASP A 97 24.82 17.80 -1.81
CA ASP A 97 25.54 17.70 -3.08
C ASP A 97 26.44 16.45 -3.14
N GLU A 98 27.09 16.07 -2.03
CA GLU A 98 27.84 14.83 -1.92
C GLU A 98 26.92 13.61 -2.04
N LEU A 99 25.79 13.63 -1.33
CA LEU A 99 24.81 12.54 -1.33
C LEU A 99 24.22 12.32 -2.74
N CYS A 100 23.93 13.38 -3.48
CA CYS A 100 23.43 13.30 -4.85
C CYS A 100 24.44 12.73 -5.86
N ARG A 101 25.75 12.73 -5.54
CA ARG A 101 26.80 12.14 -6.38
C ARG A 101 27.07 10.67 -6.08
N ASP A 102 26.59 10.16 -4.96
CA ASP A 102 26.79 8.79 -4.50
C ASP A 102 25.45 8.07 -4.35
N GLU A 103 25.05 7.35 -5.42
CA GLU A 103 23.78 6.62 -5.46
C GLU A 103 23.68 5.57 -4.33
N GLY A 104 24.79 4.91 -3.97
CA GLY A 104 24.80 3.91 -2.90
C GLY A 104 24.53 4.54 -1.54
N ARG A 105 25.16 5.69 -1.26
CA ARG A 105 24.92 6.45 -0.02
C ARG A 105 23.52 7.04 0.01
N MET A 106 23.04 7.57 -1.12
CA MET A 106 21.66 8.07 -1.25
C MET A 106 20.64 6.97 -0.92
N LEU A 107 20.82 5.79 -1.50
CA LEU A 107 19.94 4.64 -1.24
C LEU A 107 19.99 4.20 0.24
N SER A 108 21.19 4.21 0.86
CA SER A 108 21.32 3.88 2.27
C SER A 108 20.56 4.84 3.16
N VAL A 109 20.74 6.15 2.96
CA VAL A 109 20.02 7.21 3.71
C VAL A 109 18.50 7.10 3.50
N PHE A 110 18.08 6.89 2.25
CA PHE A 110 16.67 6.72 1.94
C PHE A 110 16.06 5.52 2.67
N ASN A 111 16.74 4.37 2.65
CA ASN A 111 16.29 3.18 3.36
C ASN A 111 16.23 3.40 4.89
N GLU A 112 17.19 4.11 5.47
CA GLU A 112 17.21 4.42 6.90
C GLU A 112 15.99 5.28 7.31
N VAL A 113 15.74 6.38 6.60
CA VAL A 113 14.59 7.27 6.87
C VAL A 113 13.26 6.55 6.65
N MET A 114 13.18 5.69 5.65
CA MET A 114 12.01 4.84 5.40
C MET A 114 11.76 3.87 6.56
N ARG A 115 12.79 3.17 7.03
CA ARG A 115 12.73 2.26 8.19
C ARG A 115 12.26 2.98 9.44
N GLU A 116 12.84 4.14 9.76
CA GLU A 116 12.41 4.98 10.90
C GLU A 116 10.93 5.38 10.80
N SER A 117 10.44 5.66 9.59
CA SER A 117 9.04 5.96 9.36
C SER A 117 8.15 4.77 9.70
N VAL A 118 8.50 3.58 9.22
CA VAL A 118 7.77 2.33 9.54
C VAL A 118 7.81 2.03 11.04
N GLU A 119 8.94 2.24 11.71
CA GLU A 119 9.04 2.09 13.17
C GLU A 119 8.11 3.04 13.92
N ARG A 120 8.01 4.32 13.49
CA ARG A 120 7.05 5.27 14.08
C ARG A 120 5.61 4.76 13.92
N TRP A 121 5.28 4.18 12.78
CA TRP A 121 3.97 3.61 12.51
C TRP A 121 3.67 2.39 13.39
N ILE A 122 4.64 1.51 13.57
CA ILE A 122 4.52 0.37 14.50
C ILE A 122 4.20 0.89 15.90
N ARG A 123 4.98 1.84 16.42
CA ARG A 123 4.73 2.44 17.75
C ARG A 123 3.32 3.07 17.85
N LEU A 124 2.86 3.75 16.81
CA LEU A 124 1.50 4.28 16.76
C LEU A 124 0.44 3.18 16.82
N ALA A 125 0.59 2.13 16.00
CA ALA A 125 -0.33 1.01 15.98
C ALA A 125 -0.36 0.28 17.32
N GLU A 126 0.79 0.02 17.93
CA GLU A 126 0.89 -0.57 19.27
C GLU A 126 0.16 0.28 20.31
N SER A 127 0.34 1.59 20.30
CA SER A 127 -0.34 2.49 21.24
C SER A 127 -1.87 2.50 21.08
N ARG A 128 -2.38 2.17 19.89
CA ARG A 128 -3.81 2.24 19.57
C ARG A 128 -4.52 0.89 19.57
N LEU A 129 -3.83 -0.17 19.20
CA LEU A 129 -4.42 -1.50 18.99
C LEU A 129 -4.06 -2.51 20.09
N LYS A 130 -2.98 -2.30 20.83
CA LYS A 130 -2.58 -3.23 21.91
C LYS A 130 -3.69 -3.43 22.92
N GLY A 131 -4.02 -4.70 23.17
CA GLY A 131 -5.11 -5.08 24.07
C GLY A 131 -6.51 -5.05 23.46
N LYS A 132 -6.65 -4.69 22.18
CA LYS A 132 -7.91 -4.83 21.43
C LYS A 132 -7.94 -6.14 20.67
N SER A 133 -9.14 -6.69 20.47
CA SER A 133 -9.36 -7.89 19.63
C SER A 133 -9.38 -7.54 18.14
N VAL A 134 -8.44 -6.69 17.68
CA VAL A 134 -8.31 -6.27 16.29
C VAL A 134 -7.06 -6.91 15.70
N LYS A 135 -7.19 -7.60 14.57
CA LYS A 135 -6.06 -8.12 13.78
C LYS A 135 -5.63 -7.05 12.78
N CYS A 136 -4.35 -6.70 12.74
CA CYS A 136 -3.80 -5.73 11.81
C CYS A 136 -2.76 -6.40 10.92
N TYR A 137 -3.09 -6.55 9.65
CA TYR A 137 -2.28 -7.18 8.63
C TYR A 137 -1.73 -6.13 7.68
N VAL A 138 -0.43 -6.15 7.47
CA VAL A 138 0.27 -5.23 6.57
C VAL A 138 1.20 -6.05 5.69
N MET A 139 1.30 -5.68 4.44
CA MET A 139 2.32 -6.22 3.55
C MET A 139 2.95 -5.09 2.74
N PRO A 140 4.21 -5.21 2.30
CA PRO A 140 4.78 -4.33 1.29
C PRO A 140 4.08 -4.53 -0.05
N GLY A 141 4.10 -3.52 -0.93
CA GLY A 141 3.72 -3.62 -2.34
C GLY A 141 4.94 -3.70 -3.25
N ASN A 142 4.73 -3.61 -4.57
CA ASN A 142 5.83 -3.76 -5.52
C ASN A 142 6.85 -2.62 -5.48
N ASP A 143 6.44 -1.43 -5.07
CA ASP A 143 7.29 -0.25 -4.97
C ASP A 143 8.08 -0.17 -3.64
N ASP A 144 7.73 -0.99 -2.66
CA ASP A 144 8.38 -0.99 -1.35
C ASP A 144 9.74 -1.70 -1.37
N SER A 145 10.76 -1.03 -0.79
CA SER A 145 12.09 -1.61 -0.60
C SER A 145 12.06 -2.84 0.31
N TYR A 146 12.91 -3.83 0.02
CA TYR A 146 13.14 -4.96 0.93
C TYR A 146 13.71 -4.55 2.30
N ALA A 147 14.26 -3.33 2.40
CA ALA A 147 14.82 -2.81 3.63
C ALA A 147 13.82 -2.65 4.79
N ILE A 148 12.51 -2.74 4.52
CA ILE A 148 11.46 -2.62 5.57
C ILE A 148 10.97 -3.96 6.10
N ASP A 149 11.34 -5.09 5.49
CA ASP A 149 10.72 -6.39 5.80
C ASP A 149 11.00 -6.86 7.23
N ASP A 150 12.23 -6.65 7.72
CA ASP A 150 12.61 -6.98 9.09
C ASP A 150 11.93 -6.07 10.11
N VAL A 151 11.81 -4.77 9.81
CA VAL A 151 11.10 -3.80 10.65
C VAL A 151 9.63 -4.17 10.77
N LEU A 152 8.94 -4.44 9.65
CA LEU A 152 7.55 -4.88 9.65
C LEU A 152 7.35 -6.20 10.41
N SER A 153 8.36 -7.06 10.40
CA SER A 153 8.31 -8.37 11.08
C SER A 153 8.67 -8.29 12.57
N SER A 154 9.07 -7.12 13.08
CA SER A 154 9.45 -6.94 14.48
C SER A 154 8.27 -6.69 15.43
N SER A 155 7.06 -6.46 14.90
CA SER A 155 5.87 -6.11 15.70
C SER A 155 4.95 -7.31 15.93
N ASP A 156 4.42 -7.41 17.15
CA ASP A 156 3.38 -8.38 17.51
C ASP A 156 1.95 -7.84 17.24
N VAL A 157 1.84 -6.56 16.88
CA VAL A 157 0.55 -5.88 16.66
C VAL A 157 0.25 -5.68 15.18
N ILE A 158 1.28 -5.28 14.41
CA ILE A 158 1.23 -5.27 12.95
C ILE A 158 1.88 -6.55 12.46
N LEU A 159 1.10 -7.41 11.82
CA LEU A 159 1.60 -8.66 11.28
C LEU A 159 1.95 -8.50 9.80
N ASN A 160 3.24 -8.62 9.47
CA ASN A 160 3.67 -8.73 8.07
C ASN A 160 3.17 -10.04 7.48
N VAL A 161 2.27 -9.94 6.51
CA VAL A 161 1.61 -11.10 5.90
C VAL A 161 2.09 -11.40 4.47
N ASN A 162 3.09 -10.68 3.97
CA ASN A 162 3.63 -10.95 2.64
C ASN A 162 4.14 -12.39 2.51
N GLU A 163 3.78 -13.05 1.41
CA GLU A 163 4.12 -14.46 1.12
C GLU A 163 3.68 -15.43 2.22
N LYS A 164 2.51 -15.18 2.83
CA LYS A 164 1.97 -16.02 3.90
C LYS A 164 0.52 -16.42 3.63
N VAL A 165 0.16 -17.56 4.21
CA VAL A 165 -1.21 -18.02 4.36
C VAL A 165 -1.59 -17.88 5.83
N ILE A 166 -2.66 -17.18 6.13
CA ILE A 166 -3.11 -16.96 7.51
C ILE A 166 -4.58 -17.32 7.66
N GLU A 167 -4.96 -17.85 8.81
CA GLU A 167 -6.36 -18.03 9.17
C GLU A 167 -6.94 -16.69 9.62
N VAL A 168 -7.90 -16.20 8.85
CA VAL A 168 -8.62 -14.96 9.15
C VAL A 168 -9.74 -15.22 10.13
N ASP A 169 -10.46 -16.30 9.89
CA ASP A 169 -11.59 -16.80 10.68
C ASP A 169 -11.74 -18.30 10.44
N GLU A 170 -12.57 -19.02 11.26
CA GLU A 170 -12.77 -20.47 11.13
C GLU A 170 -13.14 -20.88 9.72
N GLY A 171 -12.24 -21.61 9.05
CA GLY A 171 -12.39 -22.09 7.68
C GLY A 171 -12.31 -21.01 6.61
N VAL A 172 -11.76 -19.84 6.92
CA VAL A 172 -11.44 -18.77 5.97
C VAL A 172 -9.97 -18.42 6.09
N GLN A 173 -9.22 -18.65 5.02
CA GLN A 173 -7.80 -18.32 4.97
C GLN A 173 -7.51 -17.23 3.95
N MET A 174 -6.53 -16.39 4.27
CA MET A 174 -6.06 -15.33 3.39
C MET A 174 -4.64 -15.65 2.92
N ILE A 175 -4.44 -15.66 1.61
CA ILE A 175 -3.11 -15.61 1.01
C ILE A 175 -2.76 -14.17 0.72
N SER A 176 -1.49 -13.79 0.93
CA SER A 176 -1.04 -12.41 0.73
C SER A 176 0.23 -12.36 -0.11
N LEU A 177 0.24 -11.51 -1.14
CA LEU A 177 1.34 -11.36 -2.07
C LEU A 177 1.50 -9.90 -2.52
N GLY A 178 2.62 -9.27 -2.14
CA GLY A 178 2.90 -7.86 -2.40
C GLY A 178 3.58 -7.57 -3.74
N TYR A 179 3.82 -8.58 -4.56
CA TYR A 179 4.45 -8.41 -5.88
C TYR A 179 3.45 -7.96 -6.94
N ALA A 180 3.97 -7.32 -7.99
CA ALA A 180 3.22 -6.99 -9.21
C ALA A 180 3.88 -7.60 -10.44
N ASN A 181 3.16 -7.63 -11.56
CA ASN A 181 3.78 -7.86 -12.88
C ASN A 181 4.71 -6.69 -13.24
N MET A 182 5.59 -6.92 -14.21
CA MET A 182 6.58 -5.92 -14.63
C MET A 182 5.93 -4.58 -14.98
N THR A 183 6.34 -3.54 -14.26
CA THR A 183 5.95 -2.16 -14.52
C THR A 183 7.00 -1.43 -15.38
N PRO A 184 6.65 -0.33 -16.04
CA PRO A 184 7.62 0.50 -16.75
C PRO A 184 8.73 1.06 -15.84
N TRP A 185 8.46 1.21 -14.54
CA TRP A 185 9.39 1.75 -13.54
C TRP A 185 10.37 0.71 -13.01
N ARG A 186 10.13 -0.60 -13.23
CA ARG A 186 10.94 -1.72 -12.73
C ARG A 186 11.14 -1.63 -11.22
N CYS A 187 10.03 -1.64 -10.53
CA CYS A 187 10.00 -1.55 -9.07
C CYS A 187 10.68 -2.76 -8.40
N PRO A 188 11.10 -2.64 -7.13
CA PRO A 188 11.87 -3.67 -6.43
C PRO A 188 11.22 -5.06 -6.41
N ARG A 189 9.87 -5.12 -6.38
CA ARG A 189 9.13 -6.39 -6.30
C ARG A 189 8.28 -6.65 -7.55
N ASP A 190 8.69 -6.13 -8.70
CA ASP A 190 8.13 -6.50 -9.99
C ASP A 190 8.63 -7.89 -10.41
N LEU A 191 7.74 -8.73 -10.91
CA LEU A 191 8.04 -10.08 -11.36
C LEU A 191 7.50 -10.33 -12.77
N GLN A 192 8.07 -11.32 -13.45
CA GLN A 192 7.44 -11.87 -14.66
C GLN A 192 6.15 -12.60 -14.31
N GLU A 193 5.21 -12.65 -15.24
CA GLU A 193 3.89 -13.27 -15.01
C GLU A 193 4.00 -14.74 -14.57
N GLU A 194 4.96 -15.49 -15.14
CA GLU A 194 5.19 -16.89 -14.81
C GLU A 194 5.70 -17.07 -13.36
N GLU A 195 6.53 -16.15 -12.88
CA GLU A 195 7.03 -16.17 -11.50
C GLU A 195 5.92 -15.80 -10.52
N LEU A 196 5.10 -14.80 -10.90
CA LEU A 196 3.95 -14.37 -10.11
C LEU A 196 2.91 -15.51 -10.00
N GLU A 197 2.60 -16.19 -11.11
CA GLU A 197 1.72 -17.37 -11.13
C GLU A 197 2.24 -18.46 -10.19
N LYS A 198 3.52 -18.79 -10.30
CA LYS A 198 4.14 -19.80 -9.43
C LYS A 198 4.02 -19.45 -7.95
N LYS A 199 4.28 -18.21 -7.56
CA LYS A 199 4.13 -17.77 -6.16
C LYS A 199 2.69 -17.88 -5.66
N ILE A 200 1.72 -17.53 -6.49
CA ILE A 200 0.29 -17.67 -6.13
C ILE A 200 -0.07 -19.13 -5.94
N ASP A 201 0.34 -20.01 -6.87
CA ASP A 201 0.06 -21.44 -6.80
C ASP A 201 0.70 -22.10 -5.56
N GLU A 202 1.93 -21.70 -5.23
CA GLU A 202 2.63 -22.13 -4.01
C GLU A 202 1.83 -21.73 -2.76
N LEU A 203 1.41 -20.47 -2.64
CA LEU A 203 0.61 -19.99 -1.51
C LEU A 203 -0.74 -20.72 -1.41
N VAL A 204 -1.44 -20.91 -2.53
CA VAL A 204 -2.71 -21.64 -2.53
C VAL A 204 -2.50 -23.11 -2.12
N SER A 205 -1.38 -23.73 -2.54
CA SER A 205 -1.06 -25.11 -2.15
C SER A 205 -0.80 -25.29 -0.65
N MET A 206 -0.38 -24.23 0.04
CA MET A 206 -0.17 -24.20 1.50
C MET A 206 -1.48 -24.02 2.28
N ALA A 207 -2.53 -23.57 1.62
CA ALA A 207 -3.82 -23.37 2.28
C ALA A 207 -4.49 -24.73 2.60
N GLU A 208 -5.25 -24.76 3.68
CA GLU A 208 -5.98 -25.97 4.10
C GLU A 208 -7.08 -26.32 3.10
N LYS A 209 -7.14 -27.60 2.74
CA LYS A 209 -8.16 -28.09 1.82
C LYS A 209 -9.57 -27.88 2.38
N GLY A 210 -10.42 -27.22 1.61
CA GLY A 210 -11.80 -26.95 1.98
C GLY A 210 -12.01 -25.62 2.71
N SER A 211 -10.96 -24.85 2.96
CA SER A 211 -11.09 -23.44 3.38
C SER A 211 -11.56 -22.57 2.24
N ASP A 212 -12.39 -21.57 2.56
CA ASP A 212 -12.65 -20.47 1.62
C ASP A 212 -11.47 -19.48 1.61
N LEU A 213 -11.06 -19.05 0.43
CA LEU A 213 -9.90 -18.21 0.27
C LEU A 213 -10.29 -16.73 0.14
N ILE A 214 -9.48 -15.88 0.78
CA ILE A 214 -9.37 -14.46 0.49
C ILE A 214 -8.00 -14.24 -0.16
N PHE A 215 -7.98 -13.55 -1.30
CA PHE A 215 -6.74 -13.09 -1.91
C PHE A 215 -6.47 -11.65 -1.48
N ASN A 216 -5.30 -11.40 -0.92
CA ASN A 216 -4.74 -10.09 -0.67
C ASN A 216 -3.49 -9.97 -1.56
N ILE A 217 -3.71 -9.66 -2.83
CA ILE A 217 -2.66 -9.60 -3.85
C ILE A 217 -2.59 -8.18 -4.35
N HIS A 218 -1.41 -7.54 -4.23
CA HIS A 218 -1.26 -6.11 -4.47
C HIS A 218 -1.75 -5.70 -5.86
N VAL A 219 -1.24 -6.35 -6.93
CA VAL A 219 -1.65 -6.04 -8.30
C VAL A 219 -3.04 -6.58 -8.61
N PRO A 220 -3.92 -5.80 -9.29
CA PRO A 220 -5.25 -6.25 -9.70
C PRO A 220 -5.21 -7.23 -10.87
N PRO A 221 -6.29 -8.01 -11.09
CA PRO A 221 -6.42 -8.89 -12.24
C PRO A 221 -6.54 -8.12 -13.56
N TYR A 222 -5.83 -8.58 -14.59
CA TYR A 222 -5.81 -8.00 -15.92
C TYR A 222 -7.22 -7.89 -16.54
N ASP A 223 -7.50 -6.78 -17.24
CA ASP A 223 -8.75 -6.52 -17.97
C ASP A 223 -10.01 -6.72 -17.11
N SER A 224 -9.95 -6.20 -15.91
CA SER A 224 -11.04 -6.30 -14.91
C SER A 224 -11.77 -4.98 -14.69
N GLY A 225 -11.23 -3.88 -15.23
CA GLY A 225 -11.75 -2.52 -15.02
C GLY A 225 -11.23 -1.87 -13.73
N ILE A 226 -10.78 -2.67 -12.75
CA ILE A 226 -10.10 -2.18 -11.55
C ILE A 226 -8.56 -2.13 -11.72
N ASP A 227 -8.11 -2.23 -12.95
CA ASP A 227 -6.72 -2.19 -13.39
C ASP A 227 -6.49 -1.21 -14.56
N SER A 228 -7.42 -0.29 -14.79
CA SER A 228 -7.34 0.68 -15.88
C SER A 228 -6.46 1.86 -15.49
N ALA A 229 -5.35 2.05 -16.21
CA ALA A 229 -4.43 3.18 -16.03
C ALA A 229 -4.19 3.92 -17.36
N PRO A 230 -3.65 5.15 -17.32
CA PRO A 230 -3.22 5.86 -18.51
C PRO A 230 -2.23 5.05 -19.36
N GLU A 231 -2.53 4.84 -20.64
CA GLU A 231 -1.58 4.25 -21.57
C GLU A 231 -0.42 5.21 -21.78
N LEU A 232 0.83 4.73 -21.60
CA LEU A 232 2.03 5.55 -21.70
C LEU A 232 2.71 5.39 -23.08
N ASP A 233 3.31 6.47 -23.56
CA ASP A 233 4.20 6.46 -24.72
C ASP A 233 5.64 6.04 -24.31
N GLU A 234 6.55 5.99 -25.27
CA GLU A 234 7.97 5.66 -25.05
C GLU A 234 8.72 6.65 -24.13
N HIS A 235 8.13 7.83 -23.90
CA HIS A 235 8.66 8.86 -23.01
C HIS A 235 7.92 8.90 -21.66
N MET A 236 7.15 7.85 -21.33
CA MET A 236 6.37 7.75 -20.10
C MET A 236 5.30 8.84 -19.94
N ARG A 237 4.76 9.37 -21.03
CA ARG A 237 3.70 10.36 -21.03
C ARG A 237 2.37 9.72 -21.42
N PRO A 238 1.24 10.14 -20.80
CA PRO A 238 -0.07 9.65 -21.19
C PRO A 238 -0.36 9.87 -22.67
N LYS A 239 -0.76 8.82 -23.37
CA LYS A 239 -1.24 8.92 -24.74
C LYS A 239 -2.61 9.57 -24.79
N LEU A 240 -2.79 10.44 -25.80
CA LEU A 240 -4.05 11.13 -26.04
C LEU A 240 -4.76 10.54 -27.26
N GLY A 241 -6.05 10.28 -27.12
CA GLY A 241 -6.93 9.90 -28.23
C GLY A 241 -7.31 11.07 -29.13
N PRO A 242 -8.07 10.84 -30.21
CA PRO A 242 -8.41 11.85 -31.23
C PRO A 242 -9.13 13.09 -30.68
N GLY A 243 -9.80 12.99 -29.52
CA GLY A 243 -10.48 14.09 -28.85
C GLY A 243 -9.67 14.74 -27.72
N GLY A 244 -8.38 14.42 -27.57
CA GLY A 244 -7.53 14.91 -26.48
C GLY A 244 -7.76 14.24 -25.13
N GLN A 245 -8.64 13.24 -25.04
CA GLN A 245 -8.83 12.45 -23.82
C GLN A 245 -7.65 11.49 -23.60
N VAL A 246 -7.30 11.25 -22.35
CA VAL A 246 -6.29 10.25 -21.99
C VAL A 246 -6.79 8.86 -22.38
N MET A 247 -5.96 8.10 -23.11
CA MET A 247 -6.24 6.70 -23.41
C MET A 247 -5.95 5.85 -22.18
N LEU A 248 -6.84 4.93 -21.86
CA LEU A 248 -6.69 3.98 -20.77
C LEU A 248 -6.38 2.58 -21.33
N ALA A 249 -5.55 1.84 -20.60
CA ALA A 249 -5.24 0.45 -20.90
C ALA A 249 -5.27 -0.40 -19.63
N PRO A 250 -5.60 -1.69 -19.73
CA PRO A 250 -5.48 -2.62 -18.62
C PRO A 250 -3.99 -2.88 -18.33
N VAL A 251 -3.58 -2.69 -17.06
CA VAL A 251 -2.20 -2.86 -16.61
C VAL A 251 -2.04 -3.95 -15.54
N GLY A 252 -3.13 -4.59 -15.17
CA GLY A 252 -3.15 -5.67 -14.18
C GLY A 252 -2.42 -6.94 -14.62
N SER A 253 -2.34 -7.91 -13.73
CA SER A 253 -1.65 -9.18 -13.96
C SER A 253 -2.56 -10.25 -14.57
N LYS A 254 -2.06 -10.92 -15.60
CA LYS A 254 -2.71 -12.09 -16.23
C LYS A 254 -2.63 -13.31 -15.29
N ALA A 255 -1.55 -13.47 -14.56
CA ALA A 255 -1.39 -14.52 -13.57
C ALA A 255 -2.43 -14.40 -12.45
N VAL A 256 -2.64 -13.18 -11.93
CA VAL A 256 -3.68 -12.92 -10.91
C VAL A 256 -5.07 -13.17 -11.47
N ARG A 257 -5.35 -12.75 -12.69
CA ARG A 257 -6.63 -13.05 -13.36
C ARG A 257 -6.89 -14.54 -13.44
N LYS A 258 -5.93 -15.30 -13.97
CA LYS A 258 -5.98 -16.74 -14.08
C LYS A 258 -6.19 -17.43 -12.72
N ALA A 259 -5.45 -17.00 -11.71
CA ALA A 259 -5.57 -17.55 -10.37
C ALA A 259 -6.98 -17.34 -9.79
N ILE A 260 -7.56 -16.14 -9.96
CA ILE A 260 -8.93 -15.88 -9.52
C ILE A 260 -9.94 -16.74 -10.28
N GLU A 261 -9.77 -16.92 -11.59
CA GLU A 261 -10.63 -17.78 -12.41
C GLU A 261 -10.57 -19.26 -12.01
N VAL A 262 -9.39 -19.75 -11.61
CA VAL A 262 -9.17 -21.15 -11.21
C VAL A 262 -9.61 -21.40 -9.76
N TYR A 263 -9.14 -20.60 -8.83
CA TYR A 263 -9.30 -20.85 -7.39
C TYR A 263 -10.57 -20.23 -6.80
N GLN A 264 -11.18 -19.27 -7.48
CA GLN A 264 -12.43 -18.66 -7.10
C GLN A 264 -12.50 -18.23 -5.62
N PRO A 265 -11.58 -17.35 -5.13
CA PRO A 265 -11.67 -16.85 -3.76
C PRO A 265 -13.00 -16.15 -3.52
N ILE A 266 -13.47 -16.11 -2.27
CA ILE A 266 -14.70 -15.39 -1.94
C ILE A 266 -14.55 -13.87 -2.05
N LEU A 267 -13.30 -13.40 -1.90
CA LEU A 267 -12.90 -11.99 -1.92
C LEU A 267 -11.48 -11.88 -2.45
N SER A 268 -11.22 -10.89 -3.30
CA SER A 268 -9.89 -10.54 -3.77
C SER A 268 -9.67 -9.04 -3.58
N LEU A 269 -8.63 -8.68 -2.83
CA LEU A 269 -8.30 -7.33 -2.42
C LEU A 269 -7.04 -6.87 -3.14
N HIS A 270 -7.09 -5.71 -3.78
CA HIS A 270 -6.04 -5.17 -4.65
C HIS A 270 -5.82 -3.68 -4.42
N GLY A 271 -4.65 -3.19 -4.81
CA GLY A 271 -4.26 -1.79 -4.89
C GLY A 271 -3.58 -1.49 -6.21
N HIS A 272 -2.35 -0.93 -6.16
CA HIS A 272 -1.42 -0.72 -7.27
C HIS A 272 -1.87 0.30 -8.32
N VAL A 273 -3.11 0.26 -8.78
CA VAL A 273 -3.66 1.18 -9.77
C VAL A 273 -4.56 2.20 -9.06
N HIS A 274 -3.97 3.35 -8.75
CA HIS A 274 -4.57 4.38 -7.89
C HIS A 274 -5.88 4.93 -8.46
N GLU A 275 -5.94 5.10 -9.78
CA GLU A 275 -7.08 5.68 -10.49
C GLU A 275 -8.24 4.70 -10.66
N ALA A 276 -7.96 3.40 -10.56
CA ALA A 276 -8.94 2.35 -10.89
C ALA A 276 -9.77 1.91 -9.68
N ARG A 277 -10.22 2.87 -8.86
CA ARG A 277 -11.13 2.61 -7.74
C ARG A 277 -12.40 1.95 -8.24
N GLY A 278 -12.69 0.75 -7.75
CA GLY A 278 -13.87 0.03 -8.20
C GLY A 278 -13.94 -1.41 -7.72
N PHE A 279 -14.89 -2.12 -8.30
CA PHE A 279 -15.03 -3.55 -8.07
C PHE A 279 -15.27 -4.30 -9.38
N ALA A 280 -14.89 -5.57 -9.39
CA ALA A 280 -15.16 -6.50 -10.48
C ALA A 280 -15.68 -7.84 -9.93
N LYS A 281 -16.39 -8.59 -10.75
CA LYS A 281 -16.75 -9.98 -10.46
C LYS A 281 -16.11 -10.89 -11.50
N ILE A 282 -15.32 -11.85 -11.01
CA ILE A 282 -14.71 -12.89 -11.84
C ILE A 282 -15.21 -14.24 -11.33
N GLY A 283 -16.15 -14.83 -12.06
CA GLY A 283 -16.91 -15.98 -11.56
C GLY A 283 -17.68 -15.64 -10.27
N ARG A 284 -17.42 -16.38 -9.18
CA ARG A 284 -18.00 -16.07 -7.86
C ARG A 284 -17.22 -15.02 -7.06
N SER A 285 -16.00 -14.74 -7.47
CA SER A 285 -15.06 -13.89 -6.72
C SER A 285 -15.44 -12.41 -6.85
N LEU A 286 -15.50 -11.71 -5.71
CA LEU A 286 -15.59 -10.25 -5.66
C LEU A 286 -14.17 -9.69 -5.57
N CYS A 287 -13.76 -8.88 -6.55
CA CYS A 287 -12.47 -8.20 -6.60
C CYS A 287 -12.67 -6.72 -6.30
N LEU A 288 -11.85 -6.15 -5.41
CA LEU A 288 -11.98 -4.76 -4.93
C LEU A 288 -10.63 -4.04 -5.04
N ASN A 289 -10.66 -2.81 -5.57
CA ASN A 289 -9.55 -1.86 -5.51
C ASN A 289 -10.07 -0.53 -4.92
N PRO A 290 -9.60 -0.08 -3.73
CA PRO A 290 -10.05 1.17 -3.12
C PRO A 290 -9.56 2.41 -3.86
N GLY A 291 -8.52 2.29 -4.72
CA GLY A 291 -7.78 3.42 -5.26
C GLY A 291 -6.96 4.14 -4.21
N SER A 292 -6.27 5.21 -4.60
CA SER A 292 -5.46 6.02 -3.69
C SER A 292 -5.53 7.51 -4.01
N GLU A 293 -5.54 8.34 -2.95
CA GLU A 293 -5.39 9.81 -2.95
C GLU A 293 -4.53 10.25 -1.78
N TYR A 294 -3.42 9.54 -1.55
CA TYR A 294 -2.57 9.74 -0.38
C TYR A 294 -1.91 11.13 -0.33
N LEU A 295 -1.59 11.74 -1.49
CA LEU A 295 -0.97 13.07 -1.57
C LEU A 295 -1.87 14.17 -1.00
N GLU A 296 -3.17 14.01 -1.11
CA GLU A 296 -4.19 14.88 -0.53
C GLU A 296 -4.48 14.55 0.94
N GLY A 297 -3.80 13.55 1.48
CA GLY A 297 -4.04 13.03 2.82
C GLY A 297 -5.40 12.33 2.98
N ILE A 298 -6.02 11.93 1.87
CA ILE A 298 -7.30 11.22 1.85
C ILE A 298 -7.06 9.71 1.84
N LEU A 299 -7.47 9.03 2.90
CA LEU A 299 -7.44 7.57 2.93
C LEU A 299 -8.62 7.01 2.14
N ARG A 300 -8.32 6.38 1.01
CA ARG A 300 -9.28 5.54 0.30
C ARG A 300 -9.26 4.14 0.92
N GLY A 301 -10.44 3.57 1.12
CA GLY A 301 -10.56 2.24 1.68
C GLY A 301 -11.86 1.58 1.27
N VAL A 302 -12.01 0.33 1.67
CA VAL A 302 -13.26 -0.43 1.55
C VAL A 302 -13.54 -1.19 2.83
N LEU A 303 -14.75 -1.02 3.35
CA LEU A 303 -15.27 -1.81 4.45
C LEU A 303 -16.03 -3.00 3.88
N VAL A 304 -15.63 -4.21 4.21
CA VAL A 304 -16.24 -5.46 3.73
C VAL A 304 -16.86 -6.19 4.91
N GLN A 305 -18.10 -6.62 4.77
CA GLN A 305 -18.77 -7.47 5.76
C GLN A 305 -18.81 -8.91 5.26
N VAL A 306 -18.22 -9.81 6.04
CA VAL A 306 -18.27 -11.26 5.82
C VAL A 306 -19.19 -11.89 6.86
N ASP A 307 -20.04 -12.79 6.44
CA ASP A 307 -20.96 -13.54 7.29
C ASP A 307 -21.17 -14.95 6.72
N ASN A 308 -21.01 -15.98 7.55
CA ASN A 308 -21.09 -17.37 7.12
C ASN A 308 -20.21 -17.65 5.88
N ARG A 309 -18.95 -17.19 5.93
CA ARG A 309 -17.94 -17.41 4.89
C ARG A 309 -18.34 -16.84 3.52
N LYS A 310 -19.19 -15.81 3.50
CA LYS A 310 -19.64 -15.10 2.27
C LYS A 310 -19.54 -13.60 2.46
N VAL A 311 -19.07 -12.91 1.45
CA VAL A 311 -19.18 -11.45 1.40
C VAL A 311 -20.67 -11.09 1.28
N ARG A 312 -21.17 -10.30 2.23
CA ARG A 312 -22.56 -9.84 2.28
C ARG A 312 -22.75 -8.45 1.74
N ASP A 313 -21.79 -7.60 2.07
CA ASP A 313 -21.84 -6.19 1.70
C ASP A 313 -20.44 -5.59 1.68
N PHE A 314 -20.27 -4.52 0.92
CA PHE A 314 -19.04 -3.72 0.93
C PHE A 314 -19.36 -2.26 0.63
N ILE A 315 -18.59 -1.36 1.22
CA ILE A 315 -18.74 0.09 1.07
C ILE A 315 -17.38 0.71 0.85
N PHE A 316 -17.20 1.43 -0.25
CA PHE A 316 -16.03 2.28 -0.45
C PHE A 316 -16.09 3.49 0.46
N THR A 317 -14.97 3.77 1.12
CA THR A 317 -14.82 4.87 2.07
C THR A 317 -13.84 5.91 1.56
N SER A 318 -13.94 7.12 2.10
CA SER A 318 -13.03 8.22 1.85
C SER A 318 -12.96 9.05 3.13
N GLY A 319 -11.78 9.28 3.67
CA GLY A 319 -11.64 10.00 4.94
C GLY A 319 -10.32 10.72 5.12
#